data_1cd53e703f00b489590e9209c4e4d4d3
#
_entry.id   1cd53e703f00b489590e9209c4e4d4d3
#
_cell.length_a   1.000
_cell.length_b   1.000
_cell.length_c   1.000
_cell.angle_alpha   90.00
_cell.angle_beta   90.00
_cell.angle_gamma   90.00
#
_symmetry.space_group_name_H-M   'P 1'
#
loop_
_entity.id
_entity.type
_entity.pdbx_description
1 polymer ?
#
loop_
_entity_poly.entity_id
_entity_poly.type
_entity_poly.pdbx_seq_one_letter_code
_entity_poly.pdbx_strand_id
1 'polypeptide(L)'
;VEAAKRGARVTAVDLSATLISIARERLPSHIGQGSIDFRVGDMSSMELGEFDHVVAMDSLIHYDVADGIRVLAGLADRVRGSILFTHAPSTVLLELMHASGKLFPRGDRSPAIQPVSERRLQKMIARERCLQRWHRGRMQRINRGFYISQACELLPG
;
A
#
# COMPACT_ATOMS: atom_id res chain seq x y z
N VAL A 1 -6.36 -3.83 12.88
CA VAL A 1 -6.64 -4.20 14.28
C VAL A 1 -5.86 -3.30 15.23
N GLU A 2 -4.52 -3.14 15.10
CA GLU A 2 -3.70 -2.38 16.05
C GLU A 2 -4.10 -0.90 16.17
N ALA A 3 -4.44 -0.24 15.06
CA ALA A 3 -4.94 1.13 15.10
C ALA A 3 -6.28 1.23 15.86
N ALA A 4 -7.19 0.28 15.62
CA ALA A 4 -8.48 0.24 16.32
C ALA A 4 -8.31 -0.01 17.82
N LYS A 5 -7.39 -0.89 18.24
CA LYS A 5 -7.06 -1.07 19.65
C LYS A 5 -6.61 0.22 20.35
N ARG A 6 -6.04 1.14 19.58
CA ARG A 6 -5.61 2.47 20.06
C ARG A 6 -6.69 3.56 19.89
N GLY A 7 -7.92 3.17 19.59
CA GLY A 7 -9.06 4.07 19.51
C GLY A 7 -9.36 4.64 18.10
N ALA A 8 -8.62 4.24 17.08
CA ALA A 8 -8.88 4.72 15.72
C ALA A 8 -10.17 4.13 15.11
N ARG A 9 -10.86 4.92 14.31
CA ARG A 9 -11.89 4.44 13.38
C ARG A 9 -11.20 4.05 12.07
N VAL A 10 -11.22 2.76 11.75
CA VAL A 10 -10.52 2.20 10.60
C VAL A 10 -11.53 1.82 9.51
N THR A 11 -11.28 2.24 8.28
CA THR A 11 -11.94 1.68 7.08
C THR A 11 -10.92 0.75 6.42
N ALA A 12 -11.23 -0.54 6.40
CA ALA A 12 -10.40 -1.57 5.78
C ALA A 12 -10.99 -1.96 4.43
N VAL A 13 -10.25 -1.72 3.35
CA VAL A 13 -10.72 -1.91 1.98
C VAL A 13 -9.86 -2.94 1.26
N ASP A 14 -10.50 -3.87 0.56
CA ASP A 14 -9.85 -4.82 -0.34
C ASP A 14 -10.77 -5.12 -1.52
N LEU A 15 -10.22 -5.36 -2.70
CA LEU A 15 -10.96 -5.77 -3.89
C LEU A 15 -11.57 -7.17 -3.75
N SER A 16 -10.96 -8.02 -2.93
CA SER A 16 -11.38 -9.40 -2.72
C SER A 16 -12.44 -9.51 -1.62
N ALA A 17 -13.66 -9.84 -2.00
CA ALA A 17 -14.73 -10.16 -1.06
C ALA A 17 -14.35 -11.32 -0.12
N THR A 18 -13.58 -12.29 -0.61
CA THR A 18 -13.09 -13.42 0.18
C THR A 18 -12.13 -12.96 1.28
N LEU A 19 -11.17 -12.09 0.96
CA LEU A 19 -10.23 -11.56 1.96
C LEU A 19 -10.96 -10.70 3.00
N ILE A 20 -11.93 -9.91 2.60
CA ILE A 20 -12.77 -9.14 3.52
C ILE A 20 -13.59 -10.08 4.44
N SER A 21 -14.15 -11.18 3.93
CA SER A 21 -14.85 -12.17 4.77
C SER A 21 -13.90 -12.79 5.81
N ILE A 22 -12.75 -13.26 5.36
CA ILE A 22 -11.72 -13.82 6.26
C ILE A 22 -11.28 -12.81 7.31
N ALA A 23 -11.11 -11.53 6.92
CA ALA A 23 -10.71 -10.49 7.85
C ALA A 23 -11.76 -10.24 8.95
N ARG A 24 -13.06 -10.29 8.58
CA ARG A 24 -14.17 -10.20 9.55
C ARG A 24 -14.21 -11.39 10.49
N GLU A 25 -14.05 -12.60 9.98
CA GLU A 25 -14.04 -13.83 10.77
C GLU A 25 -12.87 -13.88 11.77
N ARG A 26 -11.73 -13.32 11.39
CA ARG A 26 -10.52 -13.27 12.22
C ARG A 26 -10.42 -12.05 13.12
N LEU A 27 -11.45 -11.20 13.12
CA LEU A 27 -11.46 -10.03 13.99
C LEU A 27 -11.53 -10.49 15.47
N PRO A 28 -10.61 -10.05 16.34
CA PRO A 28 -10.72 -10.33 17.77
C PRO A 28 -12.04 -9.82 18.34
N SER A 29 -12.60 -10.54 19.30
CA SER A 29 -13.84 -10.15 19.99
C SER A 29 -13.74 -8.80 20.71
N HIS A 30 -12.52 -8.37 21.02
CA HIS A 30 -12.25 -7.07 21.64
C HIS A 30 -11.14 -6.33 20.90
N ILE A 31 -11.46 -5.14 20.40
CA ILE A 31 -10.56 -4.26 19.63
C ILE A 31 -10.38 -2.88 20.31
N GLY A 32 -10.64 -2.79 21.62
CA GLY A 32 -10.53 -1.53 22.36
C GLY A 32 -11.70 -0.58 22.09
N GLN A 33 -11.42 0.73 22.07
CA GLN A 33 -12.43 1.77 21.87
C GLN A 33 -12.62 2.16 20.39
N GLY A 34 -11.80 1.63 19.51
CA GLY A 34 -11.89 1.91 18.07
C GLY A 34 -12.89 1.00 17.35
N SER A 35 -12.98 1.19 16.05
CA SER A 35 -13.84 0.40 15.17
C SER A 35 -13.17 0.05 13.86
N ILE A 36 -13.63 -1.02 13.20
CA ILE A 36 -13.20 -1.38 11.87
C ILE A 36 -14.43 -1.58 10.98
N ASP A 37 -14.50 -0.80 9.90
CA ASP A 37 -15.48 -0.96 8.84
C ASP A 37 -14.80 -1.66 7.66
N PHE A 38 -15.25 -2.86 7.34
CA PHE A 38 -14.71 -3.67 6.24
C PHE A 38 -15.52 -3.45 4.97
N ARG A 39 -14.86 -3.02 3.89
CA ARG A 39 -15.49 -2.75 2.59
C ARG A 39 -14.80 -3.54 1.49
N VAL A 40 -15.62 -4.09 0.60
CA VAL A 40 -15.14 -4.62 -0.68
C VAL A 40 -15.14 -3.47 -1.67
N GLY A 41 -14.00 -3.16 -2.27
CA GLY A 41 -13.89 -2.05 -3.22
C GLY A 41 -12.46 -1.63 -3.51
N ASP A 42 -12.35 -0.63 -4.36
CA ASP A 42 -11.07 -0.04 -4.76
C ASP A 42 -10.66 1.06 -3.75
N MET A 43 -9.39 1.03 -3.31
CA MET A 43 -8.83 2.05 -2.42
C MET A 43 -8.80 3.45 -3.03
N SER A 44 -8.86 3.56 -4.36
CA SER A 44 -8.91 4.84 -5.07
C SER A 44 -10.30 5.46 -5.13
N SER A 45 -11.36 4.72 -4.73
CA SER A 45 -12.75 5.19 -4.80
C SER A 45 -12.95 6.48 -3.99
N MET A 46 -13.53 7.49 -4.63
CA MET A 46 -13.90 8.77 -3.98
C MET A 46 -14.98 8.61 -2.91
N GLU A 47 -15.80 7.55 -2.98
CA GLU A 47 -16.85 7.25 -2.01
C GLU A 47 -16.32 6.89 -0.62
N LEU A 48 -15.04 6.58 -0.50
CA LEU A 48 -14.41 6.29 0.79
C LEU A 48 -14.27 7.53 1.68
N GLY A 49 -14.33 8.75 1.11
CA GLY A 49 -14.25 10.01 1.84
C GLY A 49 -12.82 10.41 2.21
N GLU A 50 -12.69 11.21 3.28
CA GLU A 50 -11.42 11.77 3.77
C GLU A 50 -10.90 11.00 4.98
N PHE A 51 -9.58 11.03 5.17
CA PHE A 51 -8.88 10.32 6.24
C PHE A 51 -7.81 11.19 6.88
N ASP A 52 -7.54 10.94 8.15
CA ASP A 52 -6.34 11.52 8.80
C ASP A 52 -5.09 10.79 8.32
N HIS A 53 -5.15 9.46 8.20
CA HIS A 53 -4.02 8.64 7.78
C HIS A 53 -4.47 7.51 6.85
N VAL A 54 -3.61 7.15 5.91
CA VAL A 54 -3.79 5.98 5.04
C VAL A 54 -2.61 5.04 5.16
N VAL A 55 -2.90 3.73 5.20
CA VAL A 55 -1.89 2.67 5.19
C VAL A 55 -2.20 1.71 4.04
N ALA A 56 -1.32 1.66 3.04
CA ALA A 56 -1.40 0.77 1.88
C ALA A 56 -0.26 -0.27 1.94
N MET A 57 -0.49 -1.33 2.74
CA MET A 57 0.48 -2.41 2.91
C MET A 57 0.29 -3.45 1.81
N ASP A 58 1.40 -3.78 1.12
CA ASP A 58 1.49 -4.80 0.07
C ASP A 58 0.41 -4.69 -1.04
N SER A 59 -0.15 -3.49 -1.19
CA SER A 59 -1.16 -3.18 -2.21
C SER A 59 -0.50 -2.60 -3.46
N LEU A 60 0.35 -1.58 -3.30
CA LEU A 60 0.98 -0.87 -4.43
C LEU A 60 2.08 -1.67 -5.11
N ILE A 61 2.56 -2.76 -4.51
CA ILE A 61 3.60 -3.63 -5.07
C ILE A 61 3.18 -4.32 -6.38
N HIS A 62 1.87 -4.38 -6.66
CA HIS A 62 1.30 -5.00 -7.86
C HIS A 62 1.06 -4.01 -9.00
N TYR A 63 1.16 -2.71 -8.71
CA TYR A 63 0.96 -1.65 -9.71
C TYR A 63 2.28 -1.35 -10.42
N ASP A 64 2.21 -0.99 -11.69
CA ASP A 64 3.36 -0.30 -12.26
C ASP A 64 3.57 1.05 -11.53
N VAL A 65 4.77 1.60 -11.66
CA VAL A 65 5.13 2.79 -10.89
C VAL A 65 4.26 4.00 -11.24
N ALA A 66 3.79 4.13 -12.48
CA ALA A 66 2.95 5.27 -12.89
C ALA A 66 1.55 5.15 -12.30
N ASP A 67 0.98 3.94 -12.30
CA ASP A 67 -0.32 3.66 -11.69
C ASP A 67 -0.26 3.83 -10.17
N GLY A 68 0.78 3.31 -9.52
CA GLY A 68 1.01 3.53 -8.09
C GLY A 68 1.09 5.01 -7.72
N ILE A 69 1.76 5.83 -8.53
CA ILE A 69 1.81 7.29 -8.31
C ILE A 69 0.44 7.94 -8.49
N ARG A 70 -0.37 7.51 -9.46
CA ARG A 70 -1.76 8.03 -9.62
C ARG A 70 -2.63 7.70 -8.41
N VAL A 71 -2.51 6.49 -7.86
CA VAL A 71 -3.21 6.11 -6.63
C VAL A 71 -2.76 6.98 -5.46
N LEU A 72 -1.44 7.17 -5.26
CA LEU A 72 -0.91 8.04 -4.21
C LEU A 72 -1.39 9.49 -4.36
N ALA A 73 -1.43 10.02 -5.59
CA ALA A 73 -1.93 11.37 -5.87
C ALA A 73 -3.42 11.50 -5.48
N GLY A 74 -4.25 10.55 -5.86
CA GLY A 74 -5.67 10.53 -5.49
C GLY A 74 -5.91 10.40 -3.98
N LEU A 75 -5.03 9.68 -3.27
CA LEU A 75 -5.05 9.61 -1.81
C LEU A 75 -4.60 10.93 -1.18
N ALA A 76 -3.58 11.58 -1.75
CA ALA A 76 -3.02 12.84 -1.22
C ALA A 76 -4.02 13.99 -1.16
N ASP A 77 -5.04 13.98 -2.01
CA ASP A 77 -6.11 14.98 -2.01
C ASP A 77 -7.15 14.76 -0.89
N ARG A 78 -7.14 13.57 -0.27
CA ARG A 78 -8.13 13.15 0.73
C ARG A 78 -7.52 12.82 2.10
N VAL A 79 -6.22 12.93 2.24
CA VAL A 79 -5.49 12.60 3.47
C VAL A 79 -4.89 13.86 4.08
N ARG A 80 -5.09 14.03 5.39
CA ARG A 80 -4.64 15.22 6.11
C ARG A 80 -3.31 15.05 6.85
N GLY A 81 -3.01 13.83 7.29
CA GLY A 81 -1.86 13.55 8.16
C GLY A 81 -0.74 12.79 7.47
N SER A 82 -0.90 11.50 7.20
CA SER A 82 0.17 10.72 6.55
C SER A 82 -0.35 9.64 5.63
N ILE A 83 0.47 9.31 4.63
CA ILE A 83 0.28 8.15 3.76
C ILE A 83 1.47 7.23 3.97
N LEU A 84 1.23 6.05 4.54
CA LEU A 84 2.20 4.98 4.69
C LEU A 84 1.93 3.91 3.64
N PHE A 85 2.91 3.60 2.82
CA PHE A 85 2.77 2.54 1.82
C PHE A 85 4.03 1.69 1.72
N THR A 86 3.88 0.48 1.18
CA THR A 86 5.01 -0.38 0.89
C THR A 86 5.23 -0.53 -0.62
N HIS A 87 6.48 -0.69 -1.01
CA HIS A 87 6.87 -1.06 -2.36
C HIS A 87 7.94 -2.15 -2.33
N ALA A 88 8.04 -2.93 -3.41
CA ALA A 88 9.12 -3.87 -3.62
C ALA A 88 10.34 -3.12 -4.18
N PRO A 89 11.45 -3.01 -3.44
CA PRO A 89 12.64 -2.35 -3.97
C PRO A 89 13.25 -3.20 -5.09
N SER A 90 13.67 -2.56 -6.19
CA SER A 90 14.42 -3.28 -7.22
C SER A 90 15.78 -3.69 -6.66
N THR A 91 15.99 -4.99 -6.59
CA THR A 91 17.28 -5.60 -6.30
C THR A 91 17.64 -6.54 -7.43
N VAL A 92 18.92 -6.75 -7.68
CA VAL A 92 19.39 -7.67 -8.74
C VAL A 92 18.73 -9.04 -8.60
N LEU A 93 18.52 -9.52 -7.37
CA LEU A 93 17.86 -10.79 -7.10
C LEU A 93 16.38 -10.77 -7.49
N LEU A 94 15.64 -9.70 -7.16
CA LEU A 94 14.23 -9.56 -7.54
C LEU A 94 14.06 -9.37 -9.05
N GLU A 95 14.96 -8.66 -9.71
CA GLU A 95 14.96 -8.52 -11.18
C GLU A 95 15.25 -9.86 -11.86
N LEU A 96 16.19 -10.65 -11.35
CA LEU A 96 16.47 -12.00 -11.82
C LEU A 96 15.27 -12.95 -11.61
N MET A 97 14.65 -12.93 -10.44
CA MET A 97 13.44 -13.72 -10.15
C MET A 97 12.26 -13.30 -11.03
N HIS A 98 12.09 -12.03 -11.30
CA HIS A 98 11.05 -11.52 -12.20
C HIS A 98 11.33 -11.94 -13.65
N ALA A 99 12.57 -11.90 -14.11
CA ALA A 99 12.97 -12.37 -15.42
C ALA A 99 12.78 -13.89 -15.58
N SER A 100 13.19 -14.70 -14.58
CA SER A 100 13.00 -16.14 -14.60
C SER A 100 11.53 -16.55 -14.47
N GLY A 101 10.71 -15.80 -13.72
CA GLY A 101 9.27 -16.02 -13.60
C GLY A 101 8.50 -15.86 -14.92
N LYS A 102 9.02 -15.12 -15.88
CA LYS A 102 8.45 -15.00 -17.24
C LYS A 102 8.61 -16.26 -18.09
N LEU A 103 9.53 -17.16 -17.72
CA LEU A 103 9.82 -18.41 -18.43
C LEU A 103 8.91 -19.57 -18.02
N PHE A 104 8.14 -19.43 -16.94
CA PHE A 104 7.23 -20.47 -16.47
C PHE A 104 5.78 -20.23 -16.90
N PRO A 105 5.01 -21.29 -17.25
CA PRO A 105 3.60 -21.17 -17.65
C PRO A 105 2.77 -20.46 -16.57
N ARG A 106 1.89 -19.55 -17.00
CA ARG A 106 0.98 -18.79 -16.13
C ARG A 106 -0.23 -19.67 -15.79
N GLY A 107 -0.16 -20.39 -14.68
CA GLY A 107 -1.34 -20.91 -14.00
C GLY A 107 -1.64 -20.05 -12.78
N ASP A 108 -2.83 -20.15 -12.17
CA ASP A 108 -3.36 -19.40 -11.00
C ASP A 108 -2.31 -18.77 -10.08
N ARG A 109 -1.78 -17.62 -10.45
CA ARG A 109 -0.72 -16.93 -9.71
C ARG A 109 -1.23 -15.60 -9.18
N SER A 110 -0.83 -15.31 -7.95
CA SER A 110 -0.91 -13.95 -7.40
C SER A 110 -0.40 -12.90 -8.39
N PRO A 111 -0.99 -11.70 -8.43
CA PRO A 111 -0.53 -10.62 -9.30
C PRO A 111 0.98 -10.45 -9.20
N ALA A 112 1.64 -10.24 -10.34
CA ALA A 112 3.10 -10.09 -10.38
C ALA A 112 3.54 -8.88 -9.56
N ILE A 113 4.55 -9.05 -8.72
CA ILE A 113 5.20 -7.94 -8.02
C ILE A 113 5.96 -7.10 -9.04
N GLN A 114 5.82 -5.78 -8.96
CA GLN A 114 6.49 -4.79 -9.80
C GLN A 114 7.63 -4.11 -9.01
N PRO A 115 8.88 -4.58 -9.13
CA PRO A 115 9.99 -3.95 -8.43
C PRO A 115 10.25 -2.55 -8.95
N VAL A 116 10.46 -1.60 -8.04
CA VAL A 116 10.80 -0.22 -8.40
C VAL A 116 12.01 0.27 -7.60
N SER A 117 12.96 0.92 -8.27
CA SER A 117 14.08 1.53 -7.58
C SER A 117 13.63 2.76 -6.81
N GLU A 118 14.18 2.95 -5.62
CA GLU A 118 13.88 4.10 -4.76
C GLU A 118 14.07 5.44 -5.50
N ARG A 119 15.14 5.57 -6.28
CA ARG A 119 15.41 6.77 -7.09
C ARG A 119 14.31 7.05 -8.10
N ARG A 120 13.80 6.00 -8.77
CA ARG A 120 12.72 6.14 -9.75
C ARG A 120 11.43 6.56 -9.06
N LEU A 121 11.08 5.89 -7.96
CA LEU A 121 9.90 6.22 -7.16
C LEU A 121 9.93 7.67 -6.70
N GLN A 122 11.02 8.11 -6.07
CA GLN A 122 11.19 9.48 -5.59
C GLN A 122 11.09 10.52 -6.72
N LYS A 123 11.73 10.24 -7.87
CA LYS A 123 11.66 11.13 -9.03
C LYS A 123 10.23 11.29 -9.55
N MET A 124 9.44 10.24 -9.52
CA MET A 124 8.05 10.28 -9.97
C MET A 124 7.15 10.98 -8.95
N ILE A 125 7.32 10.72 -7.66
CA ILE A 125 6.63 11.48 -6.60
C ILE A 125 6.90 12.98 -6.74
N ALA A 126 8.15 13.39 -6.90
CA ALA A 126 8.53 14.79 -7.03
C ALA A 126 7.97 15.49 -8.29
N ARG A 127 7.62 14.74 -9.33
CA ARG A 127 7.03 15.26 -10.57
C ARG A 127 5.51 15.38 -10.51
N GLU A 128 4.87 14.63 -9.62
CA GLU A 128 3.41 14.61 -9.51
C GLU A 128 2.93 15.84 -8.72
N ARG A 129 2.09 16.67 -9.35
CA ARG A 129 1.64 17.96 -8.79
C ARG A 129 0.95 17.81 -7.44
N CYS A 130 0.08 16.84 -7.31
CA CYS A 130 -0.67 16.60 -6.06
C CYS A 130 0.25 16.16 -4.92
N LEU A 131 1.43 15.60 -5.24
CA LEU A 131 2.41 15.12 -4.27
C LEU A 131 3.51 16.15 -3.95
N GLN A 132 3.59 17.29 -4.65
CA GLN A 132 4.63 18.30 -4.41
C GLN A 132 4.59 18.93 -3.01
N ARG A 133 3.41 18.97 -2.40
CA ARG A 133 3.21 19.43 -1.01
C ARG A 133 3.51 18.34 0.03
N TRP A 134 3.85 17.14 -0.42
CA TRP A 134 4.17 16.02 0.43
C TRP A 134 5.67 15.81 0.47
N HIS A 135 6.21 15.64 1.67
CA HIS A 135 7.62 15.32 1.84
C HIS A 135 7.77 13.90 2.42
N ARG A 136 8.94 13.35 2.22
CA ARG A 136 9.27 12.01 2.71
C ARG A 136 9.47 12.04 4.22
N GLY A 137 8.69 11.22 4.93
CA GLY A 137 8.85 10.92 6.35
C GLY A 137 9.78 9.72 6.58
N ARG A 138 9.35 8.84 7.46
CA ARG A 138 10.12 7.64 7.84
C ARG A 138 10.18 6.63 6.72
N MET A 139 11.29 5.90 6.70
CA MET A 139 11.48 4.77 5.78
C MET A 139 12.02 3.59 6.55
N GLN A 140 11.50 2.40 6.25
CA GLN A 140 12.00 1.17 6.84
C GLN A 140 12.02 0.04 5.83
N ARG A 141 13.15 -0.62 5.72
CA ARG A 141 13.32 -1.81 4.90
C ARG A 141 13.21 -3.05 5.76
N ILE A 142 12.41 -4.00 5.30
CA ILE A 142 12.27 -5.32 5.88
C ILE A 142 12.88 -6.31 4.89
N ASN A 143 13.80 -7.11 5.38
CA ASN A 143 14.44 -8.17 4.61
C ASN A 143 14.39 -9.46 5.45
N ARG A 144 13.57 -10.41 5.01
CA ARG A 144 13.44 -11.74 5.64
C ARG A 144 13.48 -12.82 4.57
N GLY A 145 14.68 -13.27 4.26
CA GLY A 145 14.92 -14.27 3.22
C GLY A 145 14.45 -13.77 1.85
N PHE A 146 13.43 -14.40 1.29
CA PHE A 146 12.88 -14.03 -0.02
C PHE A 146 11.93 -12.83 0.02
N TYR A 147 11.45 -12.43 1.19
CA TYR A 147 10.56 -11.27 1.34
C TYR A 147 11.38 -10.02 1.59
N ILE A 148 11.36 -9.12 0.61
CA ILE A 148 11.99 -7.80 0.70
C ILE A 148 10.92 -6.76 0.42
N SER A 149 10.63 -5.92 1.41
CA SER A 149 9.67 -4.83 1.30
C SER A 149 10.27 -3.55 1.90
N GLN A 150 9.88 -2.43 1.35
CA GLN A 150 10.25 -1.11 1.85
C GLN A 150 9.01 -0.31 2.17
N ALA A 151 8.85 0.05 3.44
CA ALA A 151 7.83 0.97 3.89
C ALA A 151 8.32 2.42 3.68
N CYS A 152 7.44 3.26 3.17
CA CYS A 152 7.65 4.67 2.91
C CYS A 152 6.49 5.48 3.48
N GLU A 153 6.80 6.54 4.21
CA GLU A 153 5.84 7.49 4.74
C GLU A 153 5.92 8.80 3.95
N LEU A 154 4.77 9.34 3.58
CA LEU A 154 4.61 10.69 3.07
C LEU A 154 3.87 11.52 4.10
N LEU A 155 4.37 12.71 4.35
CA LEU A 155 3.81 13.70 5.29
C LEU A 155 3.46 14.98 4.53
N PRO A 156 2.36 15.68 4.85
CA PRO A 156 2.05 16.97 4.25
C PRO A 156 3.07 18.02 4.68
N GLY A 157 3.40 18.93 3.76
CA GLY A 157 4.25 20.10 4.04
C GLY A 157 3.48 21.26 4.60
#